data_f02b796e612226862ce34e7e0806d7ba
#
_entry.id   f02b796e612226862ce34e7e0806d7ba
#
_cell.length_a   1.000
_cell.length_b   1.000
_cell.length_c   1.000
_cell.angle_alpha   90.00
_cell.angle_beta   90.00
_cell.angle_gamma   90.00
#
_symmetry.space_group_name_H-M   'P 1'
#
loop_
_entity.id
_entity.type
_entity.pdbx_description
1 polymer ?
#
loop_
_entity_poly.entity_id
_entity_poly.type
_entity_poly.pdbx_seq_one_letter_code
_entity_poly.pdbx_strand_id
1 'polypeptide(L)'
;MNDDRASWHGGQASGPVGRWWQQPDQFDWLTKYLRARGLGWPTRLLMAIISGALMLMAAASLASRDLPLVVRAAFSIASVVIGLGYAVLWLRGWPTQRQSLAMAWLGGGLVAAGCVLQPQPVIALMGCTGVAILGGYAAFFHNTKAITVVVVFGIAAGVLCAIRVAAADGWVVATAGLWLVIELNLAVPLAIQTVVRTLGADVVRSDQDPLTGVLNRRAFYERATTLLTSPGDDLHLVVVMIDLDKFKKLNDAYGHLAGDQALTAVGWVLRETSSSSAIIGRFGGEEFIVIDAIAAEVAERMPTQLCAAIAASPHPVTASVGAAIVRWGCGPAMDDLIQAADAAMYAAKRAGGNQTRICRPARVGG
;
A
#
# COMPACT_ATOMS: atom_id res chain seq x y z
N MET A 1 -13.57 -8.65 -52.02
CA MET A 1 -12.16 -9.14 -51.95
C MET A 1 -11.37 -7.97 -51.39
N ASN A 2 -11.28 -7.92 -50.08
CA ASN A 2 -10.15 -7.41 -49.34
C ASN A 2 -10.36 -7.72 -47.85
N ASP A 3 -9.43 -8.45 -47.36
CA ASP A 3 -9.33 -9.08 -46.07
C ASP A 3 -8.74 -8.03 -45.09
N ASP A 4 -9.50 -7.55 -44.12
CA ASP A 4 -8.96 -6.82 -42.98
C ASP A 4 -9.17 -7.65 -41.72
N ARG A 5 -8.26 -8.62 -41.55
CA ARG A 5 -8.06 -9.30 -40.26
C ARG A 5 -7.36 -8.34 -39.30
N ALA A 6 -8.12 -7.58 -38.51
CA ALA A 6 -7.61 -6.91 -37.34
C ALA A 6 -7.07 -7.96 -36.35
N SER A 7 -5.76 -8.07 -36.27
CA SER A 7 -5.03 -8.92 -35.35
C SER A 7 -5.27 -8.44 -33.91
N TRP A 8 -6.16 -9.13 -33.21
CA TRP A 8 -6.26 -9.09 -31.77
C TRP A 8 -4.99 -9.74 -31.19
N HIS A 9 -3.99 -8.95 -30.87
CA HIS A 9 -2.89 -9.41 -30.01
C HIS A 9 -3.47 -9.67 -28.63
N GLY A 10 -3.85 -10.93 -28.41
CA GLY A 10 -4.24 -11.45 -27.11
C GLY A 10 -3.10 -11.26 -26.13
N GLY A 11 -3.28 -10.36 -25.16
CA GLY A 11 -2.47 -10.34 -23.95
C GLY A 11 -2.59 -11.73 -23.32
N GLN A 12 -1.54 -12.54 -23.42
CA GLN A 12 -1.45 -13.83 -22.75
C GLN A 12 -1.67 -13.57 -21.25
N ALA A 13 -2.81 -14.01 -20.73
CA ALA A 13 -3.05 -13.99 -19.31
C ALA A 13 -1.94 -14.82 -18.66
N SER A 14 -0.97 -14.17 -18.03
CA SER A 14 0.11 -14.84 -17.30
C SER A 14 -0.51 -15.77 -16.27
N GLY A 15 -0.11 -17.05 -16.29
CA GLY A 15 -0.60 -18.04 -15.33
C GLY A 15 -0.35 -17.59 -13.88
N PRO A 16 -0.84 -18.34 -12.86
CA PRO A 16 -0.71 -17.97 -11.45
C PRO A 16 0.72 -17.58 -11.05
N VAL A 17 1.72 -18.29 -11.57
CA VAL A 17 3.15 -18.03 -11.32
C VAL A 17 3.60 -16.72 -11.98
N GLY A 18 3.14 -16.41 -13.20
CA GLY A 18 3.47 -15.15 -13.87
C GLY A 18 2.91 -13.94 -13.14
N ARG A 19 1.68 -14.02 -12.66
CA ARG A 19 1.06 -12.97 -11.82
C ARG A 19 1.81 -12.78 -10.50
N TRP A 20 2.25 -13.86 -9.87
CA TRP A 20 3.05 -13.81 -8.65
C TRP A 20 4.42 -13.15 -8.87
N TRP A 21 5.05 -13.38 -10.02
CA TRP A 21 6.34 -12.80 -10.40
C TRP A 21 6.28 -11.31 -10.77
N GLN A 22 5.16 -10.87 -11.36
CA GLN A 22 4.97 -9.48 -11.84
C GLN A 22 4.44 -8.53 -10.77
N GLN A 23 4.31 -8.97 -9.54
CA GLN A 23 3.72 -8.17 -8.47
C GLN A 23 4.55 -6.92 -8.17
N PRO A 24 3.87 -5.76 -7.94
CA PRO A 24 4.53 -4.53 -7.57
C PRO A 24 5.20 -4.65 -6.20
N ASP A 25 6.20 -3.81 -5.97
CA ASP A 25 6.85 -3.69 -4.67
C ASP A 25 5.90 -3.07 -3.64
N GLN A 26 5.93 -3.58 -2.43
CA GLN A 26 4.99 -3.20 -1.37
C GLN A 26 5.55 -2.18 -0.37
N PHE A 27 6.78 -1.71 -0.55
CA PHE A 27 7.50 -0.84 0.39
C PHE A 27 6.73 0.45 0.70
N ASP A 28 6.25 1.16 -0.33
CA ASP A 28 5.66 2.49 -0.17
C ASP A 28 4.31 2.45 0.57
N TRP A 29 3.42 1.52 0.19
CA TRP A 29 2.13 1.42 0.85
C TRP A 29 2.27 0.90 2.29
N LEU A 30 3.16 -0.09 2.50
CA LEU A 30 3.36 -0.68 3.83
C LEU A 30 3.97 0.32 4.81
N THR A 31 4.96 1.10 4.37
CA THR A 31 5.57 2.15 5.21
C THR A 31 4.58 3.26 5.56
N LYS A 32 3.71 3.66 4.63
CA LYS A 32 2.61 4.59 4.89
C LYS A 32 1.62 4.02 5.90
N TYR A 33 1.22 2.77 5.72
CA TYR A 33 0.31 2.06 6.61
C TYR A 33 0.85 1.96 8.05
N LEU A 34 2.12 1.54 8.21
CA LEU A 34 2.75 1.44 9.52
C LEU A 34 2.87 2.80 10.23
N ARG A 35 3.16 3.87 9.49
CA ARG A 35 3.18 5.23 10.05
C ARG A 35 1.79 5.66 10.52
N ALA A 36 0.76 5.46 9.70
CA ALA A 36 -0.61 5.81 10.04
C ALA A 36 -1.15 5.08 11.28
N ARG A 37 -0.64 3.87 11.54
CA ARG A 37 -0.99 3.06 12.73
C ARG A 37 -0.14 3.36 13.97
N GLY A 38 0.75 4.34 13.94
CA GLY A 38 1.66 4.64 15.05
C GLY A 38 2.80 3.63 15.24
N LEU A 39 2.95 2.65 14.33
CA LEU A 39 3.97 1.60 14.39
C LEU A 39 5.31 2.03 13.77
N GLY A 40 5.44 3.31 13.40
CA GLY A 40 6.64 3.81 12.72
C GLY A 40 7.91 3.66 13.54
N TRP A 41 7.91 4.09 14.78
CA TRP A 41 9.05 3.98 15.68
C TRP A 41 9.41 2.54 16.09
N PRO A 42 8.46 1.71 16.55
CA PRO A 42 8.74 0.31 16.87
C PRO A 42 9.34 -0.47 15.70
N THR A 43 8.81 -0.29 14.48
CA THR A 43 9.34 -0.95 13.28
C THR A 43 10.78 -0.52 12.99
N ARG A 44 11.07 0.78 13.04
CA ARG A 44 12.43 1.29 12.81
C ARG A 44 13.42 0.78 13.83
N LEU A 45 13.05 0.73 15.10
CA LEU A 45 13.88 0.19 16.18
C LEU A 45 14.17 -1.30 15.95
N LEU A 46 13.14 -2.09 15.63
CA LEU A 46 13.29 -3.51 15.32
C LEU A 46 14.23 -3.74 14.13
N MET A 47 14.06 -2.98 13.06
CA MET A 47 14.92 -3.10 11.87
C MET A 47 16.37 -2.66 12.17
N ALA A 48 16.58 -1.66 13.01
CA ALA A 48 17.90 -1.25 13.47
C ALA A 48 18.59 -2.35 14.30
N ILE A 49 17.84 -3.03 15.18
CA ILE A 49 18.35 -4.16 15.98
C ILE A 49 18.74 -5.33 15.06
N ILE A 50 17.88 -5.72 14.11
CA ILE A 50 18.16 -6.78 13.15
C ILE A 50 19.39 -6.44 12.32
N SER A 51 19.52 -5.19 11.86
CA SER A 51 20.69 -4.74 11.09
C SER A 51 21.96 -4.76 11.94
N GLY A 52 21.86 -4.32 13.21
CA GLY A 52 22.96 -4.34 14.16
C GLY A 52 23.44 -5.77 14.48
N ALA A 53 22.56 -6.76 14.44
CA ALA A 53 22.93 -8.16 14.66
C ALA A 53 23.94 -8.69 13.61
N LEU A 54 24.01 -8.10 12.42
CA LEU A 54 25.07 -8.43 11.43
C LEU A 54 26.49 -8.17 11.98
N MET A 55 26.65 -7.25 12.94
CA MET A 55 27.93 -6.99 13.59
C MET A 55 28.43 -8.18 14.44
N LEU A 56 27.51 -9.05 14.92
CA LEU A 56 27.90 -10.26 15.65
C LEU A 56 28.72 -11.21 14.78
N MET A 57 28.50 -11.19 13.47
CA MET A 57 29.32 -11.97 12.51
C MET A 57 30.76 -11.49 12.47
N ALA A 58 31.01 -10.19 12.67
CA ALA A 58 32.37 -9.65 12.79
C ALA A 58 33.10 -10.24 14.00
N ALA A 59 32.43 -10.29 15.15
CA ALA A 59 33.00 -10.87 16.35
C ALA A 59 33.29 -12.38 16.19
N ALA A 60 32.37 -13.12 15.60
CA ALA A 60 32.54 -14.54 15.31
C ALA A 60 33.73 -14.82 14.36
N SER A 61 33.89 -14.00 13.30
CA SER A 61 34.99 -14.16 12.35
C SER A 61 36.36 -13.80 12.93
N LEU A 62 36.42 -12.80 13.82
CA LEU A 62 37.67 -12.44 14.51
C LEU A 62 38.12 -13.50 15.51
N ALA A 63 37.16 -14.20 16.14
CA ALA A 63 37.47 -15.31 17.06
C ALA A 63 38.02 -16.56 16.34
N SER A 64 37.74 -16.74 15.06
CA SER A 64 38.23 -17.86 14.27
C SER A 64 39.73 -17.68 13.97
N ARG A 65 40.55 -18.70 14.31
CA ARG A 65 42.02 -18.69 14.01
C ARG A 65 42.40 -19.40 12.70
N ASP A 66 41.45 -20.06 12.08
CA ASP A 66 41.67 -20.94 10.92
C ASP A 66 41.72 -20.19 9.58
N LEU A 67 41.31 -18.93 9.57
CA LEU A 67 41.38 -18.07 8.37
C LEU A 67 42.55 -17.10 8.41
N PRO A 68 43.09 -16.70 7.25
CA PRO A 68 44.09 -15.66 7.16
C PRO A 68 43.59 -14.35 7.79
N LEU A 69 44.48 -13.64 8.50
CA LEU A 69 44.16 -12.40 9.19
C LEU A 69 43.49 -11.35 8.27
N VAL A 70 43.98 -11.24 7.01
CA VAL A 70 43.45 -10.30 6.02
C VAL A 70 41.97 -10.61 5.71
N VAL A 71 41.61 -11.88 5.54
CA VAL A 71 40.22 -12.32 5.23
C VAL A 71 39.30 -12.01 6.43
N ARG A 72 39.77 -12.37 7.64
CA ARG A 72 39.00 -12.07 8.87
C ARG A 72 38.77 -10.58 9.07
N ALA A 73 39.83 -9.79 8.90
CA ALA A 73 39.74 -8.34 9.06
C ALA A 73 38.82 -7.71 8.02
N ALA A 74 38.97 -8.07 6.74
CA ALA A 74 38.11 -7.54 5.66
C ALA A 74 36.64 -7.89 5.87
N PHE A 75 36.35 -9.13 6.22
CA PHE A 75 34.98 -9.58 6.47
C PHE A 75 34.38 -8.91 7.71
N SER A 76 35.15 -8.76 8.79
CA SER A 76 34.72 -8.07 10.01
C SER A 76 34.44 -6.59 9.76
N ILE A 77 35.32 -5.90 9.03
CA ILE A 77 35.12 -4.49 8.65
C ILE A 77 33.82 -4.35 7.82
N ALA A 78 33.64 -5.21 6.79
CA ALA A 78 32.43 -5.19 5.97
C ALA A 78 31.18 -5.42 6.82
N SER A 79 31.19 -6.38 7.75
CA SER A 79 30.05 -6.69 8.62
C SER A 79 29.70 -5.53 9.54
N VAL A 80 30.71 -4.87 10.14
CA VAL A 80 30.50 -3.70 11.00
C VAL A 80 30.00 -2.51 10.18
N VAL A 81 30.62 -2.20 9.06
CA VAL A 81 30.22 -1.06 8.21
C VAL A 81 28.80 -1.21 7.70
N ILE A 82 28.44 -2.40 7.20
CA ILE A 82 27.11 -2.68 6.66
C ILE A 82 26.09 -2.70 7.81
N GLY A 83 26.34 -3.44 8.90
CA GLY A 83 25.43 -3.57 10.02
C GLY A 83 25.15 -2.23 10.72
N LEU A 84 26.24 -1.48 11.05
CA LEU A 84 26.12 -0.17 11.67
C LEU A 84 25.48 0.86 10.73
N GLY A 85 25.89 0.87 9.45
CA GLY A 85 25.35 1.79 8.45
C GLY A 85 23.82 1.64 8.30
N TYR A 86 23.32 0.42 8.20
CA TYR A 86 21.88 0.17 8.14
C TYR A 86 21.17 0.42 9.47
N ALA A 87 21.77 0.09 10.61
CA ALA A 87 21.17 0.41 11.91
C ALA A 87 20.99 1.93 12.08
N VAL A 88 22.03 2.71 11.76
CA VAL A 88 21.97 4.19 11.79
C VAL A 88 20.95 4.73 10.79
N LEU A 89 20.86 4.15 9.58
CA LEU A 89 19.90 4.56 8.58
C LEU A 89 18.45 4.42 9.10
N TRP A 90 18.11 3.28 9.72
CA TRP A 90 16.81 3.04 10.31
C TRP A 90 16.51 3.94 11.52
N LEU A 91 17.51 4.23 12.36
CA LEU A 91 17.32 5.12 13.51
C LEU A 91 17.12 6.57 13.10
N ARG A 92 17.79 7.04 12.04
CA ARG A 92 17.61 8.41 11.52
C ARG A 92 16.29 8.63 10.84
N GLY A 93 15.74 7.62 10.14
CA GLY A 93 14.51 7.77 9.40
C GLY A 93 14.08 6.48 8.71
N TRP A 94 13.06 6.58 7.87
CA TRP A 94 12.71 5.52 6.94
C TRP A 94 13.69 5.54 5.77
N PRO A 95 14.32 4.40 5.45
CA PRO A 95 15.17 4.31 4.26
C PRO A 95 14.34 4.53 2.99
N THR A 96 14.99 4.86 1.90
CA THR A 96 14.36 4.79 0.58
C THR A 96 14.17 3.34 0.17
N GLN A 97 13.25 3.07 -0.75
CA GLN A 97 13.02 1.72 -1.29
C GLN A 97 14.33 1.07 -1.79
N ARG A 98 15.18 1.85 -2.50
CA ARG A 98 16.47 1.36 -3.01
C ARG A 98 17.45 1.00 -1.89
N GLN A 99 17.51 1.81 -0.83
CA GLN A 99 18.35 1.53 0.33
C GLN A 99 17.88 0.28 1.08
N SER A 100 16.55 0.13 1.27
CA SER A 100 15.94 -1.04 1.88
C SER A 100 16.21 -2.31 1.07
N LEU A 101 16.10 -2.25 -0.26
CA LEU A 101 16.41 -3.37 -1.16
C LEU A 101 17.90 -3.75 -1.11
N ALA A 102 18.78 -2.76 -1.13
CA ALA A 102 20.23 -2.98 -0.99
C ALA A 102 20.56 -3.65 0.35
N MET A 103 19.87 -3.29 1.44
CA MET A 103 20.02 -3.94 2.73
C MET A 103 19.67 -5.43 2.68
N ALA A 104 18.55 -5.81 2.02
CA ALA A 104 18.19 -7.21 1.87
C ALA A 104 19.27 -8.01 1.14
N TRP A 105 19.75 -7.50 0.03
CA TRP A 105 20.72 -8.20 -0.83
C TRP A 105 22.13 -8.22 -0.23
N LEU A 106 22.66 -7.07 0.20
CA LEU A 106 23.99 -7.00 0.80
C LEU A 106 24.04 -7.74 2.14
N GLY A 107 22.99 -7.62 2.97
CA GLY A 107 22.89 -8.36 4.21
C GLY A 107 22.81 -9.87 3.96
N GLY A 108 21.94 -10.31 3.06
CA GLY A 108 21.80 -11.73 2.70
C GLY A 108 23.09 -12.31 2.13
N GLY A 109 23.75 -11.59 1.22
CA GLY A 109 25.03 -12.00 0.66
C GLY A 109 26.15 -12.05 1.70
N LEU A 110 26.19 -11.10 2.63
CA LEU A 110 27.17 -11.07 3.72
C LEU A 110 27.00 -12.27 4.67
N VAL A 111 25.76 -12.59 5.07
CA VAL A 111 25.48 -13.76 5.91
C VAL A 111 25.87 -15.04 5.19
N ALA A 112 25.49 -15.19 3.93
CA ALA A 112 25.85 -16.36 3.11
C ALA A 112 27.39 -16.50 2.98
N ALA A 113 28.11 -15.41 2.69
CA ALA A 113 29.56 -15.42 2.62
C ALA A 113 30.20 -15.80 3.96
N GLY A 114 29.69 -15.27 5.06
CA GLY A 114 30.15 -15.62 6.42
C GLY A 114 29.98 -17.10 6.74
N CYS A 115 28.88 -17.72 6.30
CA CYS A 115 28.67 -19.15 6.45
C CYS A 115 29.70 -19.96 5.65
N VAL A 116 29.96 -19.59 4.40
CA VAL A 116 30.94 -20.29 3.56
C VAL A 116 32.36 -20.16 4.12
N LEU A 117 32.71 -19.01 4.70
CA LEU A 117 34.00 -18.74 5.34
C LEU A 117 34.16 -19.44 6.69
N GLN A 118 33.08 -19.92 7.33
CA GLN A 118 33.14 -20.60 8.62
C GLN A 118 33.92 -21.93 8.50
N PRO A 119 35.00 -22.14 9.30
CA PRO A 119 35.84 -23.34 9.23
C PRO A 119 35.08 -24.62 9.60
N GLN A 120 34.25 -24.59 10.62
CA GLN A 120 33.51 -25.76 11.11
C GLN A 120 32.29 -26.04 10.23
N PRO A 121 32.25 -27.18 9.48
CA PRO A 121 31.25 -27.41 8.44
C PRO A 121 29.81 -27.42 8.96
N VAL A 122 29.56 -28.02 10.12
CA VAL A 122 28.22 -28.11 10.71
C VAL A 122 27.72 -26.72 11.15
N ILE A 123 28.57 -25.92 11.79
CA ILE A 123 28.21 -24.54 12.20
C ILE A 123 27.96 -23.69 10.97
N ALA A 124 28.77 -23.84 9.91
CA ALA A 124 28.59 -23.17 8.63
C ALA A 124 27.19 -23.45 8.03
N LEU A 125 26.83 -24.74 7.96
CA LEU A 125 25.55 -25.18 7.42
C LEU A 125 24.36 -24.65 8.26
N MET A 126 24.45 -24.77 9.58
CA MET A 126 23.43 -24.20 10.48
C MET A 126 23.30 -22.67 10.33
N GLY A 127 24.42 -21.96 10.16
CA GLY A 127 24.42 -20.51 9.94
C GLY A 127 23.64 -20.08 8.70
N CYS A 128 23.58 -20.92 7.66
CA CYS A 128 22.81 -20.63 6.43
C CYS A 128 21.30 -20.45 6.69
N THR A 129 20.75 -20.99 7.79
CA THR A 129 19.36 -20.72 8.20
C THR A 129 19.12 -19.26 8.54
N GLY A 130 20.17 -18.54 8.99
CA GLY A 130 20.10 -17.12 9.31
C GLY A 130 19.79 -16.21 8.11
N VAL A 131 20.03 -16.67 6.88
CA VAL A 131 19.67 -15.93 5.66
C VAL A 131 18.16 -15.78 5.55
N ALA A 132 17.36 -16.71 6.13
CA ALA A 132 15.91 -16.63 6.15
C ALA A 132 15.39 -15.34 6.84
N ILE A 133 16.15 -14.75 7.77
CA ILE A 133 15.80 -13.46 8.41
C ILE A 133 15.77 -12.33 7.36
N LEU A 134 16.79 -12.29 6.49
CA LEU A 134 16.86 -11.32 5.40
C LEU A 134 15.83 -11.63 4.29
N GLY A 135 15.54 -12.91 4.07
CA GLY A 135 14.43 -13.36 3.22
C GLY A 135 13.07 -12.88 3.75
N GLY A 136 12.85 -13.02 5.06
CA GLY A 136 11.68 -12.49 5.75
C GLY A 136 11.56 -10.96 5.68
N TYR A 137 12.68 -10.25 5.86
CA TYR A 137 12.76 -8.82 5.66
C TYR A 137 12.37 -8.42 4.21
N ALA A 138 12.94 -9.09 3.21
CA ALA A 138 12.60 -8.86 1.81
C ALA A 138 11.11 -9.18 1.53
N ALA A 139 10.56 -10.21 2.14
CA ALA A 139 9.16 -10.59 2.02
C ALA A 139 8.20 -9.60 2.69
N PHE A 140 8.65 -8.94 3.76
CA PHE A 140 7.85 -7.94 4.46
C PHE A 140 7.77 -6.62 3.70
N PHE A 141 8.88 -6.15 3.11
CA PHE A 141 8.95 -4.84 2.48
C PHE A 141 8.90 -4.84 0.95
N HIS A 142 9.29 -5.94 0.29
CA HIS A 142 9.56 -5.95 -1.14
C HIS A 142 8.78 -7.04 -1.89
N ASN A 143 9.01 -7.07 -3.20
CA ASN A 143 8.36 -8.01 -4.12
C ASN A 143 9.06 -9.38 -4.16
N THR A 144 8.45 -10.30 -4.90
CA THR A 144 8.95 -11.66 -5.11
C THR A 144 10.37 -11.73 -5.65
N LYS A 145 10.76 -10.80 -6.54
CA LYS A 145 12.12 -10.78 -7.13
C LYS A 145 13.18 -10.53 -6.06
N ALA A 146 12.89 -9.61 -5.12
CA ALA A 146 13.80 -9.32 -4.02
C ALA A 146 14.00 -10.54 -3.11
N ILE A 147 12.92 -11.26 -2.81
CA ILE A 147 12.94 -12.49 -2.01
C ILE A 147 13.78 -13.56 -2.71
N THR A 148 13.56 -13.76 -4.01
CA THR A 148 14.26 -14.80 -4.78
C THR A 148 15.76 -14.64 -4.72
N VAL A 149 16.28 -13.41 -4.82
CA VAL A 149 17.74 -13.17 -4.74
C VAL A 149 18.28 -13.61 -3.38
N VAL A 150 17.62 -13.27 -2.28
CA VAL A 150 18.07 -13.64 -0.92
C VAL A 150 17.97 -15.16 -0.72
N VAL A 151 16.89 -15.78 -1.17
CA VAL A 151 16.70 -17.25 -1.10
C VAL A 151 17.80 -17.97 -1.87
N VAL A 152 18.16 -17.49 -3.06
CA VAL A 152 19.26 -18.06 -3.86
C VAL A 152 20.59 -17.98 -3.10
N PHE A 153 20.89 -16.87 -2.41
CA PHE A 153 22.11 -16.77 -1.59
C PHE A 153 22.10 -17.83 -0.45
N GLY A 154 20.98 -17.99 0.25
CA GLY A 154 20.86 -18.96 1.34
C GLY A 154 21.00 -20.41 0.88
N ILE A 155 20.32 -20.78 -0.21
CA ILE A 155 20.37 -22.14 -0.76
C ILE A 155 21.75 -22.44 -1.35
N ALA A 156 22.35 -21.53 -2.11
CA ALA A 156 23.68 -21.72 -2.70
C ALA A 156 24.75 -21.91 -1.61
N ALA A 157 24.75 -21.06 -0.58
CA ALA A 157 25.65 -21.23 0.56
C ALA A 157 25.38 -22.55 1.30
N GLY A 158 24.09 -22.90 1.50
CA GLY A 158 23.68 -24.15 2.14
C GLY A 158 24.21 -25.38 1.40
N VAL A 159 24.09 -25.43 0.08
CA VAL A 159 24.62 -26.51 -0.75
C VAL A 159 26.14 -26.64 -0.60
N LEU A 160 26.87 -25.51 -0.69
CA LEU A 160 28.34 -25.51 -0.54
C LEU A 160 28.75 -25.99 0.86
N CYS A 161 28.05 -25.56 1.91
CA CYS A 161 28.33 -26.00 3.28
C CYS A 161 27.96 -27.49 3.48
N ALA A 162 26.85 -27.96 2.90
CA ALA A 162 26.43 -29.34 3.00
C ALA A 162 27.44 -30.31 2.34
N ILE A 163 28.05 -29.95 1.24
CA ILE A 163 29.15 -30.73 0.61
C ILE A 163 30.33 -30.87 1.59
N ARG A 164 30.68 -29.81 2.32
CA ARG A 164 31.74 -29.85 3.33
C ARG A 164 31.37 -30.74 4.52
N VAL A 165 30.11 -30.68 4.99
CA VAL A 165 29.58 -31.54 6.05
C VAL A 165 29.59 -33.00 5.59
N ALA A 166 29.15 -33.29 4.37
CA ALA A 166 29.15 -34.66 3.84
C ALA A 166 30.55 -35.29 3.83
N ALA A 167 31.59 -34.50 3.54
CA ALA A 167 32.98 -34.96 3.55
C ALA A 167 33.54 -35.14 4.97
N ALA A 168 33.09 -34.39 5.97
CA ALA A 168 33.58 -34.42 7.34
C ALA A 168 32.78 -35.34 8.26
N ASP A 169 31.44 -35.24 8.21
CA ASP A 169 30.52 -35.81 9.19
C ASP A 169 29.50 -36.83 8.58
N GLY A 170 29.57 -37.01 7.26
CA GLY A 170 28.76 -37.97 6.52
C GLY A 170 27.45 -37.40 5.96
N TRP A 171 26.86 -38.14 5.02
CA TRP A 171 25.73 -37.75 4.20
C TRP A 171 24.43 -37.52 4.98
N VAL A 172 24.21 -38.27 6.08
CA VAL A 172 22.99 -38.16 6.87
C VAL A 172 22.88 -36.75 7.50
N VAL A 173 23.97 -36.28 8.13
CA VAL A 173 24.01 -34.95 8.77
C VAL A 173 23.93 -33.85 7.69
N ALA A 174 24.62 -34.02 6.58
CA ALA A 174 24.60 -33.07 5.48
C ALA A 174 23.20 -32.89 4.87
N THR A 175 22.50 -34.00 4.58
CA THR A 175 21.16 -33.94 3.98
C THR A 175 20.11 -33.40 4.94
N ALA A 176 20.14 -33.79 6.22
CA ALA A 176 19.23 -33.25 7.23
C ALA A 176 19.44 -31.75 7.43
N GLY A 177 20.70 -31.29 7.51
CA GLY A 177 21.00 -29.87 7.65
C GLY A 177 20.62 -29.07 6.41
N LEU A 178 20.87 -29.59 5.21
CA LEU A 178 20.48 -28.92 3.96
C LEU A 178 18.97 -28.82 3.82
N TRP A 179 18.23 -29.88 4.20
CA TRP A 179 16.78 -29.86 4.25
C TRP A 179 16.28 -28.70 5.12
N LEU A 180 16.79 -28.56 6.34
CA LEU A 180 16.42 -27.48 7.24
C LEU A 180 16.74 -26.10 6.66
N VAL A 181 17.88 -25.93 6.01
CA VAL A 181 18.26 -24.68 5.34
C VAL A 181 17.25 -24.33 4.24
N ILE A 182 16.91 -25.29 3.38
CA ILE A 182 15.94 -25.08 2.29
C ILE A 182 14.58 -24.75 2.85
N GLU A 183 14.10 -25.53 3.83
CA GLU A 183 12.79 -25.33 4.43
C GLU A 183 12.65 -23.94 5.03
N LEU A 184 13.59 -23.50 5.89
CA LEU A 184 13.50 -22.19 6.55
C LEU A 184 13.65 -21.02 5.55
N ASN A 185 14.56 -21.13 4.58
CA ASN A 185 14.75 -20.08 3.58
C ASN A 185 13.57 -19.95 2.59
N LEU A 186 12.71 -20.97 2.48
CA LEU A 186 11.47 -20.90 1.69
C LEU A 186 10.26 -20.58 2.57
N ALA A 187 10.07 -21.32 3.66
CA ALA A 187 8.85 -21.23 4.48
C ALA A 187 8.71 -19.85 5.14
N VAL A 188 9.78 -19.29 5.72
CA VAL A 188 9.72 -18.01 6.43
C VAL A 188 9.35 -16.84 5.49
N PRO A 189 10.04 -16.62 4.36
CA PRO A 189 9.65 -15.55 3.43
C PRO A 189 8.25 -15.75 2.84
N LEU A 190 7.88 -16.99 2.48
CA LEU A 190 6.55 -17.27 1.90
C LEU A 190 5.44 -17.03 2.92
N ALA A 191 5.61 -17.44 4.16
CA ALA A 191 4.64 -17.19 5.23
C ALA A 191 4.45 -15.67 5.47
N ILE A 192 5.55 -14.94 5.62
CA ILE A 192 5.50 -13.47 5.82
C ILE A 192 4.85 -12.80 4.61
N GLN A 193 5.23 -13.17 3.39
CA GLN A 193 4.66 -12.60 2.17
C GLN A 193 3.15 -12.85 2.08
N THR A 194 2.69 -14.05 2.45
CA THR A 194 1.27 -14.39 2.47
C THR A 194 0.51 -13.51 3.46
N VAL A 195 1.02 -13.37 4.69
CA VAL A 195 0.40 -12.52 5.72
C VAL A 195 0.34 -11.05 5.28
N VAL A 196 1.45 -10.49 4.79
CA VAL A 196 1.48 -9.08 4.37
C VAL A 196 0.53 -8.84 3.19
N ARG A 197 0.39 -9.79 2.28
CA ARG A 197 -0.52 -9.68 1.13
C ARG A 197 -1.99 -9.79 1.53
N THR A 198 -2.33 -10.70 2.43
CA THR A 198 -3.71 -10.80 2.92
C THR A 198 -4.11 -9.52 3.66
N LEU A 199 -3.23 -8.99 4.53
CA LEU A 199 -3.45 -7.70 5.17
C LEU A 199 -3.58 -6.56 4.16
N GLY A 200 -2.73 -6.53 3.13
CA GLY A 200 -2.79 -5.53 2.05
C GLY A 200 -4.07 -5.65 1.22
N ALA A 201 -4.52 -6.88 0.96
CA ALA A 201 -5.78 -7.12 0.25
C ALA A 201 -7.00 -6.65 1.06
N ASP A 202 -6.99 -6.82 2.38
CA ASP A 202 -8.05 -6.35 3.26
C ASP A 202 -8.08 -4.82 3.36
N VAL A 203 -6.93 -4.16 3.39
CA VAL A 203 -6.82 -2.69 3.33
C VAL A 203 -7.28 -2.15 1.98
N VAL A 204 -6.96 -2.84 0.88
CA VAL A 204 -7.42 -2.47 -0.48
C VAL A 204 -8.89 -2.84 -0.71
N ARG A 205 -9.40 -3.88 -0.02
CA ARG A 205 -10.81 -4.31 -0.10
C ARG A 205 -11.73 -3.55 0.84
N SER A 206 -11.22 -2.75 1.75
CA SER A 206 -12.07 -1.85 2.50
C SER A 206 -12.76 -0.90 1.54
N ASP A 207 -14.06 -1.08 1.33
CA ASP A 207 -14.89 -0.21 0.49
C ASP A 207 -15.03 1.18 1.11
N GLN A 208 -14.72 1.32 2.37
CA GLN A 208 -14.88 2.55 3.13
C GLN A 208 -13.55 3.29 3.31
N ASP A 209 -13.64 4.60 3.31
CA ASP A 209 -12.58 5.49 3.79
C ASP A 209 -12.41 5.29 5.31
N PRO A 210 -11.19 4.95 5.79
CA PRO A 210 -10.98 4.57 7.20
C PRO A 210 -11.20 5.72 8.20
N LEU A 211 -11.16 6.97 7.73
CA LEU A 211 -11.37 8.15 8.57
C LEU A 211 -12.85 8.52 8.70
N THR A 212 -13.55 8.57 7.56
CA THR A 212 -14.91 9.12 7.50
C THR A 212 -15.99 8.05 7.46
N GLY A 213 -15.65 6.80 7.17
CA GLY A 213 -16.57 5.69 7.07
C GLY A 213 -17.53 5.74 5.87
N VAL A 214 -17.42 6.73 4.97
CA VAL A 214 -18.07 6.72 3.66
C VAL A 214 -17.26 5.88 2.67
N LEU A 215 -17.78 5.63 1.47
CA LEU A 215 -17.05 4.86 0.48
C LEU A 215 -15.76 5.58 0.07
N ASN A 216 -14.70 4.80 -0.19
CA ASN A 216 -13.55 5.35 -0.89
C ASN A 216 -13.88 5.54 -2.38
N ARG A 217 -13.03 6.28 -3.09
CA ARG A 217 -13.22 6.61 -4.51
C ARG A 217 -13.49 5.37 -5.38
N ARG A 218 -12.77 4.26 -5.16
CA ARG A 218 -12.94 3.03 -5.93
C ARG A 218 -14.33 2.40 -5.72
N ALA A 219 -14.71 2.19 -4.46
CA ALA A 219 -15.98 1.57 -4.11
C ALA A 219 -17.17 2.46 -4.51
N PHE A 220 -16.99 3.79 -4.48
CA PHE A 220 -17.99 4.71 -4.99
C PHE A 220 -18.26 4.46 -6.47
N TYR A 221 -17.23 4.41 -7.34
CA TYR A 221 -17.41 4.16 -8.77
C TYR A 221 -18.05 2.80 -9.05
N GLU A 222 -17.63 1.74 -8.34
CA GLU A 222 -18.21 0.40 -8.48
C GLU A 222 -19.72 0.40 -8.18
N ARG A 223 -20.15 1.05 -7.09
CA ARG A 223 -21.58 1.14 -6.72
C ARG A 223 -22.36 2.10 -7.62
N ALA A 224 -21.79 3.23 -7.97
CA ALA A 224 -22.41 4.20 -8.87
C ALA A 224 -22.68 3.61 -10.25
N THR A 225 -21.74 2.80 -10.78
CA THR A 225 -21.96 2.08 -12.05
C THR A 225 -23.12 1.10 -11.96
N THR A 226 -23.27 0.40 -10.84
CA THR A 226 -24.40 -0.51 -10.59
C THR A 226 -25.75 0.25 -10.53
N LEU A 227 -25.77 1.42 -9.91
CA LEU A 227 -26.96 2.28 -9.87
C LEU A 227 -27.43 2.61 -11.30
N LEU A 228 -26.53 2.96 -12.19
CA LEU A 228 -26.85 3.36 -13.58
C LEU A 228 -27.44 2.22 -14.44
N THR A 229 -27.20 0.96 -14.11
CA THR A 229 -27.69 -0.19 -14.87
C THR A 229 -29.16 -0.52 -14.62
N SER A 230 -29.79 0.10 -13.62
CA SER A 230 -31.18 -0.16 -13.23
C SER A 230 -32.01 1.12 -13.24
N PRO A 231 -32.29 1.73 -14.40
CA PRO A 231 -33.05 2.98 -14.46
C PRO A 231 -34.46 2.81 -13.89
N GLY A 232 -34.87 3.78 -13.09
CA GLY A 232 -36.24 3.88 -12.56
C GLY A 232 -37.03 4.92 -13.34
N ASP A 233 -38.32 4.65 -13.55
CA ASP A 233 -39.23 5.61 -14.19
C ASP A 233 -39.46 6.84 -13.28
N ASP A 234 -39.44 8.04 -13.90
CA ASP A 234 -39.70 9.34 -13.26
C ASP A 234 -38.72 9.81 -12.16
N LEU A 235 -37.53 9.19 -12.03
CA LEU A 235 -36.50 9.65 -11.14
C LEU A 235 -35.50 10.59 -11.83
N HIS A 236 -34.81 11.39 -11.02
CA HIS A 236 -33.69 12.22 -11.43
C HIS A 236 -32.41 11.68 -10.78
N LEU A 237 -31.36 11.55 -11.59
CA LEU A 237 -30.02 11.29 -11.11
C LEU A 237 -29.39 12.60 -10.71
N VAL A 238 -28.97 12.70 -9.45
CA VAL A 238 -28.23 13.83 -8.91
C VAL A 238 -26.82 13.41 -8.52
N VAL A 239 -25.82 14.11 -9.05
CA VAL A 239 -24.43 13.97 -8.65
C VAL A 239 -24.02 15.27 -7.97
N VAL A 240 -23.53 15.18 -6.74
CA VAL A 240 -23.13 16.34 -5.93
C VAL A 240 -21.66 16.21 -5.57
N MET A 241 -20.86 17.17 -5.98
CA MET A 241 -19.46 17.32 -5.61
C MET A 241 -19.34 18.35 -4.50
N ILE A 242 -18.57 18.04 -3.45
CA ILE A 242 -18.45 18.82 -2.21
C ILE A 242 -16.96 18.98 -1.88
N ASP A 243 -16.53 20.22 -1.66
CA ASP A 243 -15.16 20.55 -1.22
C ASP A 243 -15.23 21.46 0.00
N LEU A 244 -14.48 21.12 1.07
CA LEU A 244 -14.48 21.89 2.31
C LEU A 244 -13.71 23.19 2.17
N ASP A 245 -14.36 24.31 2.47
CA ASP A 245 -13.77 25.64 2.32
C ASP A 245 -12.63 25.85 3.33
N LYS A 246 -11.49 26.34 2.82
CA LYS A 246 -10.34 26.75 3.66
C LYS A 246 -9.83 25.63 4.59
N PHE A 247 -10.04 24.37 4.25
CA PHE A 247 -9.66 23.22 5.09
C PHE A 247 -8.19 23.22 5.50
N LYS A 248 -7.28 23.66 4.60
CA LYS A 248 -5.88 23.83 4.94
C LYS A 248 -5.68 24.83 6.08
N LYS A 249 -6.42 25.96 6.10
CA LYS A 249 -6.33 26.95 7.19
C LYS A 249 -6.81 26.38 8.53
N LEU A 250 -7.81 25.51 8.52
CA LEU A 250 -8.26 24.79 9.71
C LEU A 250 -7.12 23.93 10.26
N ASN A 251 -6.46 23.13 9.39
CA ASN A 251 -5.32 22.29 9.77
C ASN A 251 -4.14 23.13 10.31
N ASP A 252 -3.84 24.25 9.66
CA ASP A 252 -2.74 25.14 10.04
C ASP A 252 -3.00 25.82 11.40
N ALA A 253 -4.27 26.12 11.71
CA ALA A 253 -4.68 26.81 12.94
C ALA A 253 -4.87 25.85 14.15
N TYR A 254 -5.44 24.66 13.92
CA TYR A 254 -5.89 23.75 14.99
C TYR A 254 -5.22 22.37 14.95
N GLY A 255 -4.32 22.14 13.97
CA GLY A 255 -3.63 20.87 13.77
C GLY A 255 -4.43 19.83 13.00
N HIS A 256 -3.72 18.84 12.47
CA HIS A 256 -4.31 17.77 11.63
C HIS A 256 -5.40 16.95 12.34
N LEU A 257 -5.32 16.82 13.67
CA LEU A 257 -6.34 16.09 14.44
C LEU A 257 -7.70 16.79 14.36
N ALA A 258 -7.73 18.13 14.40
CA ALA A 258 -8.96 18.90 14.25
C ALA A 258 -9.55 18.78 12.83
N GLY A 259 -8.69 18.76 11.82
CA GLY A 259 -9.10 18.47 10.45
C GLY A 259 -9.68 17.07 10.28
N ASP A 260 -9.08 16.05 10.88
CA ASP A 260 -9.59 14.69 10.85
C ASP A 260 -10.96 14.57 11.53
N GLN A 261 -11.17 15.25 12.66
CA GLN A 261 -12.47 15.34 13.33
C GLN A 261 -13.52 16.02 12.46
N ALA A 262 -13.16 17.10 11.79
CA ALA A 262 -14.04 17.80 10.86
C ALA A 262 -14.45 16.92 9.67
N LEU A 263 -13.50 16.20 9.07
CA LEU A 263 -13.80 15.24 7.99
C LEU A 263 -14.72 14.12 8.44
N THR A 264 -14.50 13.57 9.64
CA THR A 264 -15.36 12.54 10.23
C THR A 264 -16.77 13.04 10.45
N ALA A 265 -16.92 14.27 10.99
CA ALA A 265 -18.21 14.90 11.19
C ALA A 265 -18.95 15.15 9.88
N VAL A 266 -18.24 15.63 8.84
CA VAL A 266 -18.83 15.82 7.50
C VAL A 266 -19.30 14.48 6.92
N GLY A 267 -18.50 13.41 7.00
CA GLY A 267 -18.92 12.09 6.56
C GLY A 267 -20.17 11.57 7.28
N TRP A 268 -20.31 11.87 8.57
CA TRP A 268 -21.51 11.58 9.34
C TRP A 268 -22.72 12.42 8.89
N VAL A 269 -22.54 13.74 8.76
CA VAL A 269 -23.60 14.68 8.30
C VAL A 269 -24.12 14.26 6.92
N LEU A 270 -23.26 13.91 5.99
CA LEU A 270 -23.67 13.47 4.66
C LEU A 270 -24.53 12.21 4.71
N ARG A 271 -24.21 11.24 5.58
CA ARG A 271 -25.03 10.03 5.75
C ARG A 271 -26.39 10.31 6.38
N GLU A 272 -26.45 11.18 7.39
CA GLU A 272 -27.71 11.52 8.07
C GLU A 272 -28.65 12.38 7.22
N THR A 273 -28.07 13.22 6.33
CA THR A 273 -28.86 14.17 5.52
C THR A 273 -29.28 13.56 4.18
N SER A 274 -28.56 12.56 3.67
CA SER A 274 -28.87 11.89 2.41
C SER A 274 -29.88 10.77 2.60
N SER A 275 -30.53 10.34 1.52
CA SER A 275 -31.43 9.20 1.51
C SER A 275 -30.68 7.88 1.81
N SER A 276 -31.39 6.83 2.19
CA SER A 276 -30.83 5.50 2.40
C SER A 276 -30.29 4.86 1.09
N SER A 277 -30.74 5.35 -0.08
CA SER A 277 -30.28 4.92 -1.40
C SER A 277 -29.03 5.67 -1.89
N ALA A 278 -28.69 6.79 -1.25
CA ALA A 278 -27.57 7.61 -1.66
C ALA A 278 -26.23 6.87 -1.53
N ILE A 279 -25.42 6.98 -2.55
CA ILE A 279 -24.04 6.48 -2.58
C ILE A 279 -23.11 7.65 -2.26
N ILE A 280 -22.42 7.56 -1.13
CA ILE A 280 -21.58 8.64 -0.60
C ILE A 280 -20.12 8.18 -0.60
N GLY A 281 -19.23 8.97 -1.19
CA GLY A 281 -17.82 8.67 -1.26
C GLY A 281 -16.92 9.86 -0.91
N ARG A 282 -15.67 9.54 -0.51
CA ARG A 282 -14.61 10.52 -0.35
C ARG A 282 -13.63 10.38 -1.52
N PHE A 283 -13.44 11.48 -2.26
CA PHE A 283 -12.64 11.48 -3.50
C PHE A 283 -11.21 11.95 -3.29
N GLY A 284 -10.99 12.85 -2.36
CA GLY A 284 -9.70 13.44 -2.07
C GLY A 284 -9.51 13.74 -0.59
N GLY A 285 -8.53 14.59 -0.27
CA GLY A 285 -8.25 14.99 1.10
C GLY A 285 -9.44 15.62 1.81
N GLU A 286 -10.10 16.57 1.13
CA GLU A 286 -11.21 17.39 1.63
C GLU A 286 -12.44 17.35 0.71
N GLU A 287 -12.45 16.42 -0.27
CA GLU A 287 -13.47 16.30 -1.31
C GLU A 287 -14.37 15.09 -1.07
N PHE A 288 -15.69 15.32 -1.14
CA PHE A 288 -16.73 14.29 -1.05
C PHE A 288 -17.63 14.32 -2.29
N ILE A 289 -18.25 13.18 -2.55
CA ILE A 289 -19.22 13.04 -3.63
C ILE A 289 -20.43 12.28 -3.13
N VAL A 290 -21.61 12.70 -3.59
CA VAL A 290 -22.88 12.02 -3.34
C VAL A 290 -23.57 11.80 -4.67
N ILE A 291 -24.10 10.59 -4.89
CA ILE A 291 -24.97 10.28 -6.02
C ILE A 291 -26.24 9.63 -5.51
N ASP A 292 -27.37 10.03 -6.05
CA ASP A 292 -28.66 9.46 -5.72
C ASP A 292 -29.63 9.52 -6.91
N ALA A 293 -30.61 8.64 -6.89
CA ALA A 293 -31.68 8.60 -7.87
C ALA A 293 -33.03 8.83 -7.15
N ILE A 294 -33.56 10.04 -7.23
CA ILE A 294 -34.64 10.55 -6.39
C ILE A 294 -35.66 11.39 -7.21
N ALA A 295 -36.77 11.69 -6.63
CA ALA A 295 -37.78 12.55 -7.24
C ALA A 295 -37.23 13.96 -7.54
N ALA A 296 -37.66 14.57 -8.63
CA ALA A 296 -37.16 15.87 -9.12
C ALA A 296 -37.10 16.95 -8.04
N GLU A 297 -38.18 17.07 -7.23
CA GLU A 297 -38.26 18.09 -6.19
C GLU A 297 -37.21 17.91 -5.08
N VAL A 298 -36.88 16.66 -4.75
CA VAL A 298 -35.88 16.33 -3.74
C VAL A 298 -34.46 16.54 -4.34
N ALA A 299 -34.25 16.16 -5.61
CA ALA A 299 -33.00 16.37 -6.32
C ALA A 299 -32.59 17.85 -6.37
N GLU A 300 -33.53 18.75 -6.56
CA GLU A 300 -33.30 20.20 -6.60
C GLU A 300 -32.91 20.78 -5.22
N ARG A 301 -33.44 20.22 -4.13
CA ARG A 301 -33.21 20.72 -2.76
C ARG A 301 -31.99 20.10 -2.09
N MET A 302 -31.66 18.85 -2.43
CA MET A 302 -30.60 18.05 -1.80
C MET A 302 -29.25 18.80 -1.73
N PRO A 303 -28.71 19.38 -2.81
CA PRO A 303 -27.39 20.04 -2.75
C PRO A 303 -27.35 21.19 -1.73
N THR A 304 -28.43 21.98 -1.66
CA THR A 304 -28.54 23.12 -0.71
C THR A 304 -28.69 22.61 0.73
N GLN A 305 -29.45 21.52 0.92
CA GLN A 305 -29.59 20.89 2.23
C GLN A 305 -28.26 20.34 2.75
N LEU A 306 -27.49 19.67 1.91
CA LEU A 306 -26.16 19.17 2.27
C LEU A 306 -25.20 20.31 2.64
N CYS A 307 -25.18 21.40 1.86
CA CYS A 307 -24.36 22.58 2.15
C CYS A 307 -24.73 23.19 3.52
N ALA A 308 -26.03 23.40 3.77
CA ALA A 308 -26.53 23.94 5.03
C ALA A 308 -26.25 23.02 6.23
N ALA A 309 -26.39 21.71 6.07
CA ALA A 309 -26.12 20.73 7.11
C ALA A 309 -24.63 20.69 7.49
N ILE A 310 -23.73 20.80 6.52
CA ILE A 310 -22.28 20.88 6.78
C ILE A 310 -21.96 22.16 7.56
N ALA A 311 -22.52 23.31 7.13
CA ALA A 311 -22.31 24.60 7.82
C ALA A 311 -22.89 24.64 9.25
N ALA A 312 -23.92 23.83 9.53
CA ALA A 312 -24.53 23.69 10.85
C ALA A 312 -23.81 22.65 11.75
N SER A 313 -22.75 21.97 11.24
CA SER A 313 -22.00 21.00 12.03
C SER A 313 -21.28 21.67 13.22
N PRO A 314 -20.98 20.94 14.31
CA PRO A 314 -20.28 21.51 15.47
C PRO A 314 -18.83 21.94 15.18
N HIS A 315 -18.29 21.58 14.04
CA HIS A 315 -16.96 21.98 13.60
C HIS A 315 -17.02 23.22 12.70
N PRO A 316 -16.05 24.15 12.81
CA PRO A 316 -16.07 25.42 12.05
C PRO A 316 -15.66 25.21 10.58
N VAL A 317 -16.43 24.44 9.83
CA VAL A 317 -16.22 24.16 8.42
C VAL A 317 -17.44 24.53 7.60
N THR A 318 -17.22 25.04 6.40
CA THR A 318 -18.24 25.22 5.37
C THR A 318 -17.81 24.48 4.11
N ALA A 319 -18.70 24.35 3.15
CA ALA A 319 -18.41 23.64 1.92
C ALA A 319 -18.90 24.41 0.69
N SER A 320 -18.12 24.32 -0.37
CA SER A 320 -18.55 24.66 -1.72
C SER A 320 -19.18 23.43 -2.37
N VAL A 321 -20.42 23.53 -2.81
CA VAL A 321 -21.20 22.42 -3.33
C VAL A 321 -21.59 22.66 -4.77
N GLY A 322 -21.26 21.71 -5.65
CA GLY A 322 -21.69 21.69 -7.04
C GLY A 322 -22.53 20.47 -7.35
N ALA A 323 -23.62 20.65 -8.07
CA ALA A 323 -24.48 19.53 -8.43
C ALA A 323 -24.76 19.49 -9.94
N ALA A 324 -24.84 18.26 -10.48
CA ALA A 324 -25.37 17.97 -11.80
C ALA A 324 -26.65 17.15 -11.65
N ILE A 325 -27.75 17.62 -12.25
CA ILE A 325 -29.09 16.98 -12.15
C ILE A 325 -29.57 16.66 -13.55
N VAL A 326 -29.93 15.41 -13.79
CA VAL A 326 -30.49 14.95 -15.07
C VAL A 326 -31.65 14.00 -14.82
N ARG A 327 -32.60 13.92 -15.77
CA ARG A 327 -33.60 12.84 -15.74
C ARG A 327 -32.91 11.50 -15.92
N TRP A 328 -33.22 10.53 -15.06
CA TRP A 328 -32.58 9.23 -15.12
C TRP A 328 -32.90 8.51 -16.45
N GLY A 329 -31.92 7.80 -17.00
CA GLY A 329 -32.05 7.12 -18.30
C GLY A 329 -31.89 8.00 -19.54
N CYS A 330 -31.75 9.33 -19.39
CA CYS A 330 -31.62 10.29 -20.49
C CYS A 330 -30.36 11.16 -20.42
N GLY A 331 -29.43 10.85 -19.52
CA GLY A 331 -28.26 11.68 -19.24
C GLY A 331 -26.98 11.25 -19.98
N PRO A 332 -25.96 12.11 -19.94
CA PRO A 332 -24.60 11.79 -20.35
C PRO A 332 -23.97 10.70 -19.49
N ALA A 333 -22.76 10.25 -19.84
CA ALA A 333 -22.01 9.28 -19.05
C ALA A 333 -21.73 9.78 -17.62
N MET A 334 -21.46 8.86 -16.67
CA MET A 334 -21.17 9.19 -15.27
C MET A 334 -20.03 10.21 -15.14
N ASP A 335 -18.96 10.03 -15.90
CA ASP A 335 -17.79 10.91 -15.83
C ASP A 335 -18.14 12.34 -16.26
N ASP A 336 -19.03 12.52 -17.25
CA ASP A 336 -19.49 13.84 -17.68
C ASP A 336 -20.34 14.53 -16.59
N LEU A 337 -21.16 13.73 -15.88
CA LEU A 337 -21.95 14.26 -14.74
C LEU A 337 -21.06 14.68 -13.56
N ILE A 338 -20.05 13.86 -13.24
CA ILE A 338 -19.05 14.20 -12.22
C ILE A 338 -18.30 15.47 -12.64
N GLN A 339 -17.88 15.58 -13.88
CA GLN A 339 -17.19 16.77 -14.39
C GLN A 339 -18.08 18.02 -14.34
N ALA A 340 -19.36 17.89 -14.68
CA ALA A 340 -20.32 19.01 -14.59
C ALA A 340 -20.55 19.45 -13.13
N ALA A 341 -20.66 18.49 -12.18
CA ALA A 341 -20.78 18.79 -10.76
C ALA A 341 -19.50 19.44 -10.22
N ASP A 342 -18.30 18.96 -10.62
CA ASP A 342 -17.02 19.54 -10.23
C ASP A 342 -16.86 20.98 -10.72
N ALA A 343 -17.18 21.25 -11.99
CA ALA A 343 -17.18 22.60 -12.54
C ALA A 343 -18.12 23.55 -11.77
N ALA A 344 -19.31 23.07 -11.38
CA ALA A 344 -20.27 23.81 -10.58
C ALA A 344 -19.74 24.07 -9.16
N MET A 345 -19.12 23.09 -8.51
CA MET A 345 -18.46 23.22 -7.21
C MET A 345 -17.33 24.25 -7.24
N TYR A 346 -16.49 24.18 -8.26
CA TYR A 346 -15.41 25.16 -8.44
C TYR A 346 -15.94 26.58 -8.64
N ALA A 347 -17.07 26.76 -9.36
CA ALA A 347 -17.76 28.05 -9.48
C ALA A 347 -18.31 28.55 -8.12
N ALA A 348 -18.85 27.66 -7.29
CA ALA A 348 -19.26 27.97 -5.92
C ALA A 348 -18.05 28.43 -5.07
N LYS A 349 -16.94 27.72 -5.14
CA LYS A 349 -15.69 28.04 -4.43
C LYS A 349 -15.14 29.41 -4.83
N ARG A 350 -15.13 29.74 -6.13
CA ARG A 350 -14.71 31.05 -6.62
C ARG A 350 -15.61 32.22 -6.24
N ALA A 351 -16.89 31.94 -6.02
CA ALA A 351 -17.87 32.94 -5.60
C ALA A 351 -17.86 33.22 -4.08
N GLY A 352 -16.89 32.66 -3.33
CA GLY A 352 -16.68 32.92 -1.90
C GLY A 352 -16.86 31.74 -0.99
N GLY A 353 -17.26 30.58 -1.49
CA GLY A 353 -17.55 29.37 -0.70
C GLY A 353 -18.89 29.41 0.03
N ASN A 354 -19.16 28.38 0.84
CA ASN A 354 -20.38 28.19 1.62
C ASN A 354 -21.66 28.42 0.80
N GLN A 355 -21.71 27.84 -0.38
CA GLN A 355 -22.82 27.99 -1.31
C GLN A 355 -22.92 26.82 -2.29
N THR A 356 -24.07 26.76 -2.94
CA THR A 356 -24.39 25.70 -3.91
C THR A 356 -24.52 26.27 -5.32
N ARG A 357 -24.06 25.51 -6.32
CA ARG A 357 -24.29 25.74 -7.73
C ARG A 357 -24.83 24.47 -8.38
N ILE A 358 -25.89 24.61 -9.16
CA ILE A 358 -26.54 23.50 -9.87
C ILE A 358 -26.35 23.68 -11.36
N CYS A 359 -25.85 22.64 -12.02
CA CYS A 359 -25.75 22.51 -13.47
C CYS A 359 -26.81 21.51 -13.95
N ARG A 360 -27.43 21.81 -15.09
CA ARG A 360 -28.32 20.89 -15.81
C ARG A 360 -27.71 20.62 -17.17
N PRO A 361 -26.87 19.58 -17.27
CA PRO A 361 -26.25 19.23 -18.57
C PRO A 361 -27.34 19.01 -19.61
N ALA A 362 -27.18 19.69 -20.77
CA ALA A 362 -28.08 19.49 -21.90
C ALA A 362 -27.97 18.03 -22.40
N ARG A 363 -29.06 17.48 -22.95
CA ARG A 363 -29.01 16.19 -23.64
C ARG A 363 -27.88 16.23 -24.68
N VAL A 364 -26.97 15.27 -24.60
CA VAL A 364 -26.09 14.97 -25.75
C VAL A 364 -27.05 14.41 -26.80
N GLY A 365 -27.32 15.21 -27.81
CA GLY A 365 -28.21 14.82 -28.91
C GLY A 365 -27.66 13.56 -29.58
N GLY A 366 -28.57 12.60 -29.80
CA GLY A 366 -28.31 11.42 -30.60
C GLY A 366 -28.08 11.75 -32.08
#